data_aae267912dd61b5f552cefb15d1ae929
#
_entry.id   aae267912dd61b5f552cefb15d1ae929
#
_cell.length_a   1.000
_cell.length_b   1.000
_cell.length_c   1.000
_cell.angle_alpha   90.00
_cell.angle_beta   90.00
_cell.angle_gamma   90.00
#
_symmetry.space_group_name_H-M   'P 1'
#
loop_
_entity.id
_entity.type
_entity.pdbx_description
1 polymer ?
#
loop_
_entity_poly.entity_id
_entity_poly.type
_entity_poly.pdbx_seq_one_letter_code
_entity_poly.pdbx_strand_id
1 'polypeptide(L)'
;MERIVFNSDGKSTQYEMLIGTSLDEFGNEICRFLPCGRVFILTDSNVAPLFLEDVSAALRAFGIDVLSLVVSAGEENKRLETVQSILAFLLNGNASRSDVLLCFGGGVIGDMGGFAASVYMRGINFIAMPTTLIGMTDSSVGGKTGVDFCGVKNAVGSFHAPVLVVCCTDFLKKLPLRELHSGIGEIIKYAVIGGDSILNLLQGGIINNAALISACCEIKRKFVEEDEFDNGTRRILNLGHTFGHVFEAASRFSLSHGEAVGLGLAAAADFGEKLGFTKRGIAQKIISLLHEQGLKTNYAPYCTETAAELLLHDKKGDRSGIDMVFIKEFGHVFTHRVSTESAIAFLNSFCVF
;
A
#
# COMPACT_ATOMS: atom_id res chain seq x y z
N MET A 1 20.56 6.55 5.90
CA MET A 1 19.64 5.40 6.02
C MET A 1 18.82 5.56 7.30
N GLU A 2 17.49 5.58 7.14
CA GLU A 2 16.54 5.57 8.27
C GLU A 2 16.21 4.12 8.64
N ARG A 3 15.91 3.87 9.94
CA ARG A 3 15.52 2.53 10.42
C ARG A 3 14.26 2.63 11.30
N ILE A 4 13.27 1.83 11.00
CA ILE A 4 12.05 1.69 11.78
C ILE A 4 11.93 0.24 12.26
N VAL A 5 11.63 0.04 13.54
CA VAL A 5 11.39 -1.29 14.12
C VAL A 5 9.91 -1.42 14.44
N PHE A 6 9.29 -2.47 13.94
CA PHE A 6 7.90 -2.81 14.21
C PHE A 6 7.84 -3.88 15.29
N ASN A 7 7.01 -3.66 16.31
CA ASN A 7 6.78 -4.61 17.39
C ASN A 7 5.28 -4.89 17.49
N SER A 8 4.86 -6.13 17.50
CA SER A 8 3.48 -6.45 17.84
C SER A 8 3.39 -6.83 19.32
N ASP A 9 2.52 -6.16 20.07
CA ASP A 9 2.26 -6.48 21.47
C ASP A 9 1.66 -7.88 21.60
N GLY A 10 2.51 -8.82 22.05
CA GLY A 10 2.11 -10.18 22.46
C GLY A 10 2.29 -11.31 21.46
N LYS A 11 2.81 -11.09 20.25
CA LYS A 11 3.19 -12.14 19.29
C LYS A 11 4.47 -11.82 18.55
N SER A 12 5.22 -12.84 18.25
CA SER A 12 6.56 -12.98 17.72
C SER A 12 6.92 -12.32 16.38
N THR A 13 6.25 -11.29 15.94
CA THR A 13 6.54 -10.64 14.65
C THR A 13 7.18 -9.27 14.86
N GLN A 14 8.45 -9.31 15.24
CA GLN A 14 9.31 -8.14 15.12
C GLN A 14 9.95 -8.14 13.74
N TYR A 15 9.87 -7.03 13.00
CA TYR A 15 10.61 -6.85 11.75
C TYR A 15 11.16 -5.43 11.65
N GLU A 16 12.15 -5.28 10.80
CA GLU A 16 12.80 -3.99 10.57
C GLU A 16 12.43 -3.44 9.19
N MET A 17 12.39 -2.11 9.07
CA MET A 17 12.29 -1.41 7.80
C MET A 17 13.48 -0.47 7.68
N LEU A 18 14.21 -0.58 6.58
CA LEU A 18 15.35 0.24 6.23
C LEU A 18 14.99 1.11 5.04
N ILE A 19 15.25 2.40 5.15
CA ILE A 19 14.96 3.38 4.10
C ILE A 19 16.24 4.12 3.79
N GLY A 20 16.69 4.06 2.55
CA GLY A 20 17.92 4.70 2.09
C GLY A 20 17.85 5.06 0.62
N THR A 21 18.96 5.58 0.09
CA THR A 21 18.99 6.12 -1.26
C THR A 21 19.45 5.08 -2.27
N SER A 22 20.52 4.34 -2.00
CA SER A 22 21.14 3.39 -2.94
C SER A 22 21.20 1.98 -2.39
N LEU A 23 21.32 0.99 -3.29
CA LEU A 23 21.46 -0.43 -2.93
C LEU A 23 22.68 -0.73 -2.06
N ASP A 24 23.77 0.01 -2.26
CA ASP A 24 25.03 -0.21 -1.52
C ASP A 24 24.87 0.01 0.00
N GLU A 25 23.88 0.81 0.40
CA GLU A 25 23.61 1.07 1.82
C GLU A 25 23.06 -0.15 2.55
N PHE A 26 22.46 -1.12 1.84
CA PHE A 26 21.67 -2.20 2.44
C PHE A 26 22.38 -3.57 2.48
N GLY A 27 23.48 -3.76 1.72
CA GLY A 27 24.07 -5.08 1.52
C GLY A 27 24.39 -5.83 2.82
N ASN A 28 25.10 -5.19 3.74
CA ASN A 28 25.43 -5.80 5.04
C ASN A 28 24.19 -6.07 5.91
N GLU A 29 23.19 -5.19 5.84
CA GLU A 29 21.96 -5.33 6.62
C GLU A 29 21.10 -6.48 6.12
N ILE A 30 20.96 -6.64 4.78
CA ILE A 30 20.24 -7.77 4.19
C ILE A 30 20.89 -9.10 4.58
N CYS A 31 22.24 -9.18 4.57
CA CYS A 31 22.98 -10.39 4.93
C CYS A 31 22.69 -10.89 6.36
N ARG A 32 22.30 -10.02 7.29
CA ARG A 32 21.92 -10.40 8.66
C ARG A 32 20.68 -11.30 8.70
N PHE A 33 19.83 -11.20 7.69
CA PHE A 33 18.59 -11.99 7.57
C PHE A 33 18.71 -13.20 6.65
N LEU A 34 19.92 -13.51 6.15
CA LEU A 34 20.21 -14.59 5.20
C LEU A 34 21.10 -15.67 5.82
N PRO A 35 20.59 -16.49 6.76
CA PRO A 35 21.42 -17.42 7.53
C PRO A 35 22.06 -18.52 6.67
N CYS A 36 21.48 -18.87 5.52
CA CYS A 36 21.98 -19.92 4.62
C CYS A 36 22.70 -19.39 3.39
N GLY A 37 22.82 -18.06 3.23
CA GLY A 37 23.46 -17.45 2.07
C GLY A 37 22.75 -17.73 0.74
N ARG A 38 21.44 -18.06 0.75
CA ARG A 38 20.64 -18.29 -0.47
C ARG A 38 19.35 -17.50 -0.45
N VAL A 39 19.04 -16.86 -1.59
CA VAL A 39 17.86 -16.02 -1.81
C VAL A 39 17.14 -16.43 -3.08
N PHE A 40 15.82 -16.53 -2.97
CA PHE A 40 14.91 -16.65 -4.10
C PHE A 40 14.29 -15.30 -4.39
N ILE A 41 14.60 -14.68 -5.54
CA ILE A 41 14.04 -13.39 -5.93
C ILE A 41 12.76 -13.63 -6.73
N LEU A 42 11.66 -13.07 -6.25
CA LEU A 42 10.42 -12.92 -7.01
C LEU A 42 10.33 -11.48 -7.51
N THR A 43 10.16 -11.29 -8.80
CA THR A 43 9.95 -9.97 -9.43
C THR A 43 9.00 -10.07 -10.61
N ASP A 44 8.69 -8.95 -11.25
CA ASP A 44 7.80 -8.90 -12.40
C ASP A 44 8.49 -8.38 -13.68
N SER A 45 7.77 -8.52 -14.82
CA SER A 45 8.26 -8.17 -16.13
C SER A 45 8.53 -6.68 -16.35
N ASN A 46 8.02 -5.78 -15.48
CA ASN A 46 8.31 -4.35 -15.55
C ASN A 46 9.60 -4.01 -14.77
N VAL A 47 9.82 -4.65 -13.62
CA VAL A 47 10.94 -4.37 -12.70
C VAL A 47 12.22 -5.11 -13.15
N ALA A 48 12.08 -6.36 -13.58
CA ALA A 48 13.24 -7.20 -13.94
C ALA A 48 14.21 -6.55 -14.93
N PRO A 49 13.78 -6.01 -16.08
CA PRO A 49 14.70 -5.41 -17.06
C PRO A 49 15.39 -4.14 -16.54
N LEU A 50 14.87 -3.51 -15.48
CA LEU A 50 15.39 -2.26 -14.94
C LEU A 50 16.44 -2.46 -13.85
N PHE A 51 16.30 -3.53 -13.03
CA PHE A 51 17.01 -3.60 -11.75
C PHE A 51 17.41 -5.02 -11.32
N LEU A 52 16.87 -6.11 -11.92
CA LEU A 52 17.10 -7.47 -11.41
C LEU A 52 18.58 -7.86 -11.41
N GLU A 53 19.31 -7.50 -12.47
CA GLU A 53 20.74 -7.83 -12.55
C GLU A 53 21.55 -7.05 -11.52
N ASP A 54 21.27 -5.76 -11.33
CA ASP A 54 21.97 -4.93 -10.33
C ASP A 54 21.77 -5.47 -8.92
N VAL A 55 20.52 -5.83 -8.54
CA VAL A 55 20.20 -6.42 -7.24
C VAL A 55 20.86 -7.79 -7.09
N SER A 56 20.81 -8.63 -8.12
CA SER A 56 21.41 -9.96 -8.10
C SER A 56 22.94 -9.88 -7.99
N ALA A 57 23.58 -8.96 -8.70
CA ALA A 57 25.02 -8.75 -8.64
C ALA A 57 25.45 -8.23 -7.26
N ALA A 58 24.69 -7.30 -6.69
CA ALA A 58 24.93 -6.79 -5.33
C ALA A 58 24.86 -7.92 -4.30
N LEU A 59 23.86 -8.79 -4.35
CA LEU A 59 23.74 -9.93 -3.44
C LEU A 59 24.86 -10.95 -3.62
N ARG A 60 25.20 -11.29 -4.88
CA ARG A 60 26.33 -12.21 -5.19
C ARG A 60 27.67 -11.69 -4.71
N ALA A 61 27.89 -10.37 -4.70
CA ALA A 61 29.11 -9.77 -4.18
C ALA A 61 29.30 -10.03 -2.67
N PHE A 62 28.23 -10.30 -1.93
CA PHE A 62 28.26 -10.78 -0.54
C PHE A 62 28.31 -12.29 -0.39
N GLY A 63 28.52 -13.04 -1.48
CA GLY A 63 28.59 -14.52 -1.47
C GLY A 63 27.23 -15.21 -1.37
N ILE A 64 26.15 -14.50 -1.66
CA ILE A 64 24.78 -15.03 -1.62
C ILE A 64 24.48 -15.73 -2.95
N ASP A 65 23.97 -16.98 -2.88
CA ASP A 65 23.45 -17.69 -4.03
C ASP A 65 22.05 -17.16 -4.39
N VAL A 66 21.84 -16.79 -5.65
CA VAL A 66 20.63 -16.10 -6.10
C VAL A 66 19.96 -16.88 -7.22
N LEU A 67 18.71 -17.28 -6.98
CA LEU A 67 17.77 -17.74 -7.99
C LEU A 67 16.67 -16.71 -8.19
N SER A 68 16.14 -16.57 -9.42
CA SER A 68 15.09 -15.58 -9.69
C SER A 68 13.94 -16.13 -10.51
N LEU A 69 12.74 -15.66 -10.20
CA LEU A 69 11.51 -15.88 -10.97
C LEU A 69 10.95 -14.53 -11.38
N VAL A 70 10.69 -14.37 -12.67
CA VAL A 70 10.02 -13.19 -13.23
C VAL A 70 8.59 -13.60 -13.62
N VAL A 71 7.59 -12.98 -12.99
CA VAL A 71 6.18 -13.18 -13.33
C VAL A 71 5.66 -12.03 -14.20
N SER A 72 4.50 -12.19 -14.82
CA SER A 72 3.87 -11.09 -15.56
C SER A 72 3.44 -9.98 -14.60
N ALA A 73 3.75 -8.73 -14.94
CA ALA A 73 3.29 -7.56 -14.20
C ALA A 73 1.78 -7.34 -14.38
N GLY A 74 1.16 -6.60 -13.46
CA GLY A 74 -0.25 -6.18 -13.51
C GLY A 74 -1.13 -6.85 -12.47
N GLU A 75 -2.17 -6.12 -12.03
CA GLU A 75 -3.13 -6.59 -11.00
C GLU A 75 -3.89 -7.84 -11.47
N GLU A 76 -4.13 -7.99 -12.77
CA GLU A 76 -4.77 -9.19 -13.36
C GLU A 76 -3.98 -10.48 -13.11
N ASN A 77 -2.70 -10.36 -12.77
CA ASN A 77 -1.83 -11.50 -12.42
C ASN A 77 -1.77 -11.76 -10.91
N LYS A 78 -2.44 -10.95 -10.09
CA LYS A 78 -2.53 -11.13 -8.63
C LYS A 78 -3.53 -12.21 -8.26
N ARG A 79 -3.21 -13.47 -8.56
CA ARG A 79 -4.11 -14.62 -8.49
C ARG A 79 -3.43 -15.90 -8.02
N LEU A 80 -4.23 -16.89 -7.62
CA LEU A 80 -3.73 -18.16 -7.07
C LEU A 80 -2.82 -18.91 -8.04
N GLU A 81 -3.08 -18.86 -9.35
CA GLU A 81 -2.24 -19.53 -10.37
C GLU A 81 -0.82 -18.97 -10.39
N THR A 82 -0.67 -17.67 -10.19
CA THR A 82 0.66 -17.05 -10.05
C THR A 82 1.34 -17.49 -8.76
N VAL A 83 0.60 -17.56 -7.64
CA VAL A 83 1.14 -18.09 -6.38
C VAL A 83 1.56 -19.55 -6.53
N GLN A 84 0.80 -20.37 -7.24
CA GLN A 84 1.19 -21.74 -7.55
C GLN A 84 2.52 -21.80 -8.31
N SER A 85 2.73 -20.89 -9.27
CA SER A 85 4.00 -20.80 -10.00
C SER A 85 5.17 -20.40 -9.08
N ILE A 86 4.94 -19.51 -8.12
CA ILE A 86 5.93 -19.11 -7.10
C ILE A 86 6.28 -20.32 -6.21
N LEU A 87 5.28 -21.05 -5.75
CA LEU A 87 5.50 -22.27 -4.93
C LEU A 87 6.26 -23.36 -5.70
N ALA A 88 5.95 -23.56 -6.98
CA ALA A 88 6.68 -24.48 -7.85
C ALA A 88 8.15 -24.04 -8.05
N PHE A 89 8.40 -22.74 -8.21
CA PHE A 89 9.76 -22.20 -8.30
C PHE A 89 10.58 -22.48 -7.04
N LEU A 90 10.02 -22.22 -5.85
CA LEU A 90 10.65 -22.52 -4.58
C LEU A 90 10.94 -24.03 -4.44
N LEU A 91 9.97 -24.87 -4.78
CA LEU A 91 10.11 -26.33 -4.68
C LEU A 91 11.17 -26.86 -5.65
N ASN A 92 11.17 -26.45 -6.90
CA ASN A 92 12.13 -26.86 -7.93
C ASN A 92 13.54 -26.38 -7.62
N GLY A 93 13.67 -25.23 -6.98
CA GLY A 93 14.94 -24.70 -6.47
C GLY A 93 15.40 -25.37 -5.16
N ASN A 94 14.66 -26.36 -4.65
CA ASN A 94 14.91 -27.02 -3.37
C ASN A 94 15.02 -25.99 -2.21
N ALA A 95 14.12 -25.00 -2.17
CA ALA A 95 14.07 -24.04 -1.09
C ALA A 95 13.77 -24.74 0.24
N SER A 96 14.57 -24.44 1.26
CA SER A 96 14.41 -24.92 2.63
C SER A 96 13.75 -23.85 3.51
N ARG A 97 13.41 -24.18 4.76
CA ARG A 97 12.86 -23.21 5.72
C ARG A 97 13.83 -22.11 6.14
N SER A 98 15.11 -22.31 5.92
CA SER A 98 16.16 -21.32 6.22
C SER A 98 16.52 -20.43 5.03
N ASP A 99 15.97 -20.71 3.85
CA ASP A 99 16.11 -19.82 2.70
C ASP A 99 15.10 -18.65 2.80
N VAL A 100 15.33 -17.59 2.04
CA VAL A 100 14.52 -16.39 2.08
C VAL A 100 13.94 -16.08 0.70
N LEU A 101 12.66 -15.75 0.64
CA LEU A 101 12.03 -15.20 -0.55
C LEU A 101 12.17 -13.67 -0.53
N LEU A 102 12.87 -13.10 -1.49
CA LEU A 102 12.95 -11.64 -1.70
C LEU A 102 11.86 -11.21 -2.67
N CYS A 103 10.85 -10.52 -2.18
CA CYS A 103 9.76 -9.95 -2.97
C CYS A 103 10.21 -8.58 -3.50
N PHE A 104 10.71 -8.55 -4.73
CA PHE A 104 11.30 -7.38 -5.37
C PHE A 104 10.37 -6.80 -6.44
N GLY A 105 9.56 -5.79 -6.09
CA GLY A 105 8.56 -5.23 -7.00
C GLY A 105 7.57 -4.29 -6.31
N GLY A 106 6.45 -4.02 -6.98
CA GLY A 106 5.35 -3.25 -6.39
C GLY A 106 4.52 -4.05 -5.38
N GLY A 107 3.40 -3.46 -4.92
CA GLY A 107 2.49 -4.09 -3.96
C GLY A 107 1.99 -5.47 -4.40
N VAL A 108 1.73 -5.66 -5.70
CA VAL A 108 1.30 -6.96 -6.27
C VAL A 108 2.32 -8.07 -5.97
N ILE A 109 3.61 -7.79 -6.19
CA ILE A 109 4.70 -8.73 -5.90
C ILE A 109 4.84 -8.98 -4.40
N GLY A 110 4.74 -7.92 -3.59
CA GLY A 110 4.79 -8.04 -2.13
C GLY A 110 3.66 -8.92 -1.57
N ASP A 111 2.42 -8.68 -2.05
CA ASP A 111 1.24 -9.42 -1.60
C ASP A 111 1.28 -10.90 -2.00
N MET A 112 1.56 -11.19 -3.29
CA MET A 112 1.64 -12.58 -3.78
C MET A 112 2.82 -13.35 -3.16
N GLY A 113 3.99 -12.70 -3.09
CA GLY A 113 5.20 -13.32 -2.55
C GLY A 113 5.10 -13.56 -1.05
N GLY A 114 4.60 -12.59 -0.30
CA GLY A 114 4.33 -12.75 1.13
C GLY A 114 3.31 -13.85 1.41
N PHE A 115 2.24 -13.96 0.60
CA PHE A 115 1.28 -15.06 0.72
C PHE A 115 1.91 -16.40 0.35
N ALA A 116 2.69 -16.49 -0.73
CA ALA A 116 3.44 -17.71 -1.06
C ALA A 116 4.39 -18.12 0.08
N ALA A 117 5.12 -17.15 0.65
CA ALA A 117 6.00 -17.41 1.79
C ALA A 117 5.24 -17.92 3.00
N SER A 118 4.04 -17.41 3.27
CA SER A 118 3.22 -17.82 4.42
C SER A 118 2.76 -19.28 4.35
N VAL A 119 2.56 -19.82 3.14
CA VAL A 119 2.05 -21.18 2.95
C VAL A 119 3.12 -22.20 2.58
N TYR A 120 4.24 -21.77 1.96
CA TYR A 120 5.34 -22.67 1.60
C TYR A 120 5.96 -23.28 2.85
N MET A 121 6.02 -24.63 2.93
CA MET A 121 6.50 -25.36 4.12
C MET A 121 5.90 -24.92 5.46
N ARG A 122 4.67 -24.36 5.46
CA ARG A 122 3.94 -23.77 6.59
C ARG A 122 4.57 -22.47 7.13
N GLY A 123 5.26 -21.75 6.27
CA GLY A 123 5.88 -20.47 6.53
C GLY A 123 7.40 -20.48 6.35
N ILE A 124 7.88 -19.60 5.49
CA ILE A 124 9.30 -19.26 5.35
C ILE A 124 9.47 -17.74 5.52
N ASN A 125 10.68 -17.32 5.82
CA ASN A 125 10.99 -15.90 5.89
C ASN A 125 10.91 -15.26 4.50
N PHE A 126 10.43 -14.01 4.46
CA PHE A 126 10.54 -13.20 3.26
C PHE A 126 11.05 -11.78 3.58
N ILE A 127 11.69 -11.17 2.60
CA ILE A 127 12.11 -9.78 2.61
C ILE A 127 11.25 -9.05 1.57
N ALA A 128 10.66 -7.91 1.94
CA ALA A 128 10.01 -7.03 0.98
C ALA A 128 10.98 -5.95 0.51
N MET A 129 11.15 -5.82 -0.82
CA MET A 129 11.94 -4.76 -1.44
C MET A 129 11.06 -4.02 -2.44
N PRO A 130 10.20 -3.10 -1.95
CA PRO A 130 9.27 -2.38 -2.79
C PRO A 130 9.98 -1.44 -3.77
N THR A 131 9.49 -1.41 -5.03
CA THR A 131 10.00 -0.54 -6.09
C THR A 131 9.04 0.59 -6.44
N THR A 132 7.86 0.63 -5.82
CA THR A 132 6.85 1.67 -6.00
C THR A 132 6.71 2.54 -4.77
N LEU A 133 6.32 3.80 -4.96
CA LEU A 133 6.12 4.74 -3.85
C LEU A 133 5.06 4.24 -2.87
N ILE A 134 3.93 3.71 -3.37
CA ILE A 134 2.89 3.12 -2.53
C ILE A 134 3.41 1.87 -1.78
N GLY A 135 4.28 1.09 -2.41
CA GLY A 135 4.98 -0.02 -1.76
C GLY A 135 5.82 0.44 -0.58
N MET A 136 6.59 1.52 -0.76
CA MET A 136 7.49 2.04 0.26
C MET A 136 6.76 2.72 1.42
N THR A 137 5.63 3.41 1.15
CA THR A 137 4.93 4.22 2.17
C THR A 137 3.77 3.49 2.83
N ASP A 138 3.23 2.44 2.19
CA ASP A 138 2.01 1.77 2.65
C ASP A 138 2.07 0.25 2.53
N SER A 139 1.95 -0.35 1.34
CA SER A 139 1.58 -1.78 1.20
C SER A 139 2.58 -2.76 1.81
N SER A 140 3.89 -2.45 1.88
CA SER A 140 4.89 -3.32 2.52
C SER A 140 4.81 -3.37 4.05
N VAL A 141 3.97 -2.53 4.67
CA VAL A 141 3.85 -2.41 6.13
C VAL A 141 2.55 -3.03 6.61
N GLY A 142 2.63 -3.87 7.65
CA GLY A 142 1.46 -4.40 8.35
C GLY A 142 1.06 -5.81 7.96
N GLY A 143 1.90 -6.53 7.19
CA GLY A 143 1.84 -7.99 7.00
C GLY A 143 0.60 -8.53 6.28
N LYS A 144 -0.24 -7.69 5.69
CA LYS A 144 -1.35 -8.15 4.85
C LYS A 144 -0.80 -8.66 3.54
N THR A 145 -1.02 -9.94 3.24
CA THR A 145 -0.58 -10.61 2.00
C THR A 145 -1.74 -11.37 1.40
N GLY A 146 -1.79 -11.48 0.07
CA GLY A 146 -2.90 -12.18 -0.56
C GLY A 146 -3.01 -11.97 -2.05
N VAL A 147 -4.12 -12.49 -2.57
CA VAL A 147 -4.46 -12.46 -3.99
C VAL A 147 -5.95 -12.18 -4.20
N ASP A 148 -6.28 -11.77 -5.40
CA ASP A 148 -7.64 -11.63 -5.86
C ASP A 148 -8.23 -13.02 -6.18
N PHE A 149 -9.51 -13.19 -5.90
CA PHE A 149 -10.18 -14.46 -6.14
C PHE A 149 -11.63 -14.24 -6.56
N CYS A 150 -12.06 -14.90 -7.63
CA CYS A 150 -13.42 -14.80 -8.17
C CYS A 150 -13.91 -13.35 -8.36
N GLY A 151 -13.04 -12.47 -8.83
CA GLY A 151 -13.37 -11.05 -9.07
C GLY A 151 -13.41 -10.16 -7.83
N VAL A 152 -13.07 -10.71 -6.66
CA VAL A 152 -12.98 -9.95 -5.40
C VAL A 152 -11.53 -9.69 -5.06
N LYS A 153 -11.16 -8.41 -4.94
CA LYS A 153 -9.80 -8.01 -4.58
C LYS A 153 -9.42 -8.49 -3.17
N ASN A 154 -8.19 -9.01 -3.04
CA ASN A 154 -7.58 -9.43 -1.77
C ASN A 154 -8.43 -10.41 -0.94
N ALA A 155 -9.23 -11.27 -1.62
CA ALA A 155 -10.18 -12.16 -0.95
C ALA A 155 -9.53 -13.37 -0.29
N VAL A 156 -8.35 -13.79 -0.75
CA VAL A 156 -7.59 -14.93 -0.23
C VAL A 156 -6.21 -14.47 0.19
N GLY A 157 -5.85 -14.69 1.44
CA GLY A 157 -4.56 -14.24 1.95
C GLY A 157 -4.29 -14.62 3.40
N SER A 158 -3.22 -14.08 3.93
CA SER A 158 -2.77 -14.29 5.31
C SER A 158 -2.18 -13.01 5.89
N PHE A 159 -2.13 -12.95 7.21
CA PHE A 159 -1.25 -12.01 7.89
C PHE A 159 0.11 -12.68 8.06
N HIS A 160 1.09 -12.23 7.29
CA HIS A 160 2.47 -12.73 7.33
C HIS A 160 3.42 -11.55 7.16
N ALA A 161 4.10 -11.15 8.23
CA ALA A 161 5.00 -10.01 8.19
C ALA A 161 6.35 -10.41 7.54
N PRO A 162 6.99 -9.51 6.77
CA PRO A 162 8.37 -9.72 6.32
C PRO A 162 9.32 -9.72 7.52
N VAL A 163 10.48 -10.33 7.39
CA VAL A 163 11.55 -10.18 8.40
C VAL A 163 12.30 -8.86 8.23
N LEU A 164 12.27 -8.30 7.02
CA LEU A 164 12.89 -7.04 6.66
C LEU A 164 12.13 -6.38 5.51
N VAL A 165 11.96 -5.06 5.57
CA VAL A 165 11.54 -4.24 4.43
C VAL A 165 12.71 -3.35 4.02
N VAL A 166 13.06 -3.33 2.72
CA VAL A 166 14.17 -2.52 2.19
C VAL A 166 13.64 -1.52 1.17
N CYS A 167 13.59 -0.26 1.51
CA CYS A 167 13.15 0.83 0.65
C CYS A 167 14.35 1.61 0.08
N CYS A 168 14.72 1.29 -1.15
CA CYS A 168 15.74 2.02 -1.90
C CYS A 168 15.06 3.08 -2.77
N THR A 169 15.19 4.37 -2.41
CA THR A 169 14.48 5.46 -3.10
C THR A 169 14.98 5.69 -4.53
N ASP A 170 16.15 5.19 -4.89
CA ASP A 170 16.65 5.24 -6.28
C ASP A 170 15.76 4.49 -7.26
N PHE A 171 15.02 3.48 -6.82
CA PHE A 171 14.04 2.79 -7.68
C PHE A 171 12.94 3.73 -8.19
N LEU A 172 12.59 4.75 -7.41
CA LEU A 172 11.55 5.72 -7.77
C LEU A 172 11.94 6.61 -8.96
N LYS A 173 13.24 6.73 -9.27
CA LYS A 173 13.74 7.53 -10.42
C LYS A 173 13.27 6.99 -11.77
N LYS A 174 12.96 5.68 -11.85
CA LYS A 174 12.47 5.01 -13.05
C LYS A 174 10.97 4.65 -12.97
N LEU A 175 10.30 5.06 -11.88
CA LEU A 175 8.89 4.76 -11.70
C LEU A 175 8.02 5.56 -12.68
N PRO A 176 7.10 4.93 -13.44
CA PRO A 176 6.16 5.64 -14.28
C PRO A 176 5.32 6.65 -13.48
N LEU A 177 5.00 7.79 -14.12
CA LEU A 177 4.27 8.89 -13.45
C LEU A 177 2.94 8.44 -12.85
N ARG A 178 2.22 7.54 -13.50
CA ARG A 178 0.97 6.96 -12.99
C ARG A 178 1.17 6.26 -11.64
N GLU A 179 2.23 5.47 -11.51
CA GLU A 179 2.57 4.76 -10.28
C GLU A 179 3.08 5.71 -9.19
N LEU A 180 3.80 6.76 -9.60
CA LEU A 180 4.20 7.83 -8.69
C LEU A 180 2.96 8.55 -8.14
N HIS A 181 2.02 8.95 -8.99
CA HIS A 181 0.75 9.57 -8.58
C HIS A 181 -0.05 8.66 -7.64
N SER A 182 -0.04 7.34 -7.87
CA SER A 182 -0.68 6.38 -6.97
C SER A 182 -0.08 6.44 -5.56
N GLY A 183 1.24 6.49 -5.43
CA GLY A 183 1.89 6.65 -4.13
C GLY A 183 1.64 8.02 -3.48
N ILE A 184 1.57 9.09 -4.29
CA ILE A 184 1.30 10.45 -3.80
C ILE A 184 -0.10 10.55 -3.17
N GLY A 185 -1.11 9.92 -3.76
CA GLY A 185 -2.45 9.90 -3.17
C GLY A 185 -2.46 9.34 -1.74
N GLU A 186 -1.71 8.27 -1.50
CA GLU A 186 -1.55 7.71 -0.16
C GLU A 186 -0.73 8.61 0.78
N ILE A 187 0.31 9.26 0.27
CA ILE A 187 1.06 10.24 1.09
C ILE A 187 0.16 11.40 1.52
N ILE A 188 -0.74 11.89 0.66
CA ILE A 188 -1.73 12.91 1.04
C ILE A 188 -2.66 12.38 2.13
N LYS A 189 -3.07 11.10 2.09
CA LYS A 189 -3.80 10.47 3.19
C LYS A 189 -3.01 10.57 4.50
N TYR A 190 -1.72 10.23 4.47
CA TYR A 190 -0.87 10.35 5.66
C TYR A 190 -0.66 11.81 6.09
N ALA A 191 -0.63 12.77 5.16
CA ALA A 191 -0.60 14.18 5.48
C ALA A 191 -1.87 14.66 6.20
N VAL A 192 -3.03 14.13 5.83
CA VAL A 192 -4.28 14.40 6.55
C VAL A 192 -4.28 13.78 7.94
N ILE A 193 -3.80 12.53 8.08
CA ILE A 193 -3.75 11.82 9.38
C ILE A 193 -2.69 12.43 10.31
N GLY A 194 -1.48 12.72 9.79
CA GLY A 194 -0.32 13.18 10.56
C GLY A 194 -0.20 14.69 10.73
N GLY A 195 -0.99 15.46 9.97
CA GLY A 195 -0.99 16.93 10.04
C GLY A 195 0.30 17.57 9.52
N ASP A 196 0.70 18.66 10.16
CA ASP A 196 1.78 19.55 9.69
C ASP A 196 3.14 18.85 9.54
N SER A 197 3.41 17.79 10.27
CA SER A 197 4.67 17.04 10.18
C SER A 197 4.90 16.46 8.79
N ILE A 198 3.87 15.86 8.20
CA ILE A 198 3.94 15.29 6.84
C ILE A 198 3.85 16.38 5.78
N LEU A 199 2.98 17.39 5.99
CA LEU A 199 2.85 18.52 5.05
C LEU A 199 4.17 19.25 4.82
N ASN A 200 4.96 19.50 5.87
CA ASN A 200 6.25 20.16 5.77
C ASN A 200 7.26 19.30 4.99
N LEU A 201 7.26 17.98 5.18
CA LEU A 201 8.14 17.07 4.45
C LEU A 201 7.74 16.97 2.96
N LEU A 202 6.44 17.02 2.66
CA LEU A 202 5.94 16.96 1.29
C LEU A 202 6.41 18.16 0.43
N GLN A 203 6.58 19.34 1.04
CA GLN A 203 7.14 20.52 0.36
C GLN A 203 8.58 20.33 -0.13
N GLY A 204 9.34 19.42 0.50
CA GLY A 204 10.72 19.06 0.11
C GLY A 204 10.81 18.17 -1.14
N GLY A 205 9.68 17.83 -1.75
CA GLY A 205 9.61 16.87 -2.86
C GLY A 205 9.46 15.42 -2.38
N ILE A 206 9.27 14.51 -3.33
CA ILE A 206 8.91 13.12 -3.03
C ILE A 206 10.04 12.15 -3.36
N ILE A 207 10.67 12.32 -4.53
CA ILE A 207 11.76 11.45 -4.98
C ILE A 207 12.98 11.70 -4.10
N ASN A 208 13.62 10.62 -3.62
CA ASN A 208 14.74 10.64 -2.69
C ASN A 208 14.45 11.25 -1.30
N ASN A 209 13.18 11.36 -0.93
CA ASN A 209 12.78 11.86 0.38
C ASN A 209 12.56 10.71 1.37
N ALA A 210 13.65 10.11 1.86
CA ALA A 210 13.61 9.04 2.85
C ALA A 210 12.86 9.45 4.13
N ALA A 211 12.99 10.71 4.55
CA ALA A 211 12.32 11.23 5.72
C ALA A 211 10.79 11.28 5.56
N LEU A 212 10.28 11.60 4.35
CA LEU A 212 8.84 11.57 4.07
C LEU A 212 8.31 10.14 4.11
N ILE A 213 9.02 9.19 3.48
CA ILE A 213 8.65 7.77 3.52
C ILE A 213 8.65 7.27 4.97
N SER A 214 9.71 7.54 5.72
CA SER A 214 9.85 7.18 7.13
C SER A 214 8.69 7.72 7.97
N ALA A 215 8.35 9.00 7.81
CA ALA A 215 7.26 9.62 8.55
C ALA A 215 5.88 9.01 8.23
N CYS A 216 5.60 8.65 6.96
CA CYS A 216 4.37 7.92 6.59
C CYS A 216 4.34 6.54 7.27
N CYS A 217 5.45 5.80 7.21
CA CYS A 217 5.56 4.48 7.82
C CYS A 217 5.44 4.52 9.35
N GLU A 218 5.96 5.56 10.00
CA GLU A 218 5.83 5.75 11.46
C GLU A 218 4.37 6.00 11.87
N ILE A 219 3.58 6.72 11.05
CA ILE A 219 2.15 6.87 11.30
C ILE A 219 1.47 5.50 11.16
N LYS A 220 1.76 4.76 10.08
CA LYS A 220 1.16 3.44 9.86
C LYS A 220 1.55 2.46 10.96
N ARG A 221 2.83 2.47 11.39
CA ARG A 221 3.34 1.62 12.46
C ARG A 221 2.49 1.71 13.73
N LYS A 222 2.13 2.91 14.16
CA LYS A 222 1.31 3.11 15.38
C LYS A 222 -0.02 2.36 15.30
N PHE A 223 -0.73 2.45 14.17
CA PHE A 223 -2.01 1.75 13.99
C PHE A 223 -1.83 0.25 13.81
N VAL A 224 -0.75 -0.21 13.16
CA VAL A 224 -0.47 -1.63 12.98
C VAL A 224 -0.09 -2.30 14.30
N GLU A 225 0.74 -1.65 15.13
CA GLU A 225 1.13 -2.17 16.44
C GLU A 225 -0.05 -2.24 17.41
N GLU A 226 -0.97 -1.26 17.35
CA GLU A 226 -2.17 -1.25 18.18
C GLU A 226 -3.24 -2.26 17.71
N ASP A 227 -3.33 -2.50 16.39
CA ASP A 227 -4.37 -3.35 15.78
C ASP A 227 -3.82 -4.12 14.58
N GLU A 228 -3.06 -5.18 14.86
CA GLU A 228 -2.37 -5.99 13.83
C GLU A 228 -3.35 -6.56 12.80
N PHE A 229 -4.53 -7.00 13.23
CA PHE A 229 -5.50 -7.74 12.40
C PHE A 229 -6.61 -6.86 11.79
N ASP A 230 -6.51 -5.53 11.92
CA ASP A 230 -7.46 -4.57 11.35
C ASP A 230 -8.92 -4.77 11.81
N ASN A 231 -9.09 -5.01 13.10
CA ASN A 231 -10.41 -5.20 13.71
C ASN A 231 -10.98 -3.94 14.38
N GLY A 232 -10.15 -2.90 14.56
CA GLY A 232 -10.49 -1.70 15.34
C GLY A 232 -9.85 -0.41 14.83
N THR A 233 -8.84 0.09 15.55
CA THR A 233 -8.22 1.42 15.33
C THR A 233 -7.50 1.55 13.99
N ARG A 234 -6.97 0.45 13.43
CA ARG A 234 -6.31 0.44 12.12
C ARG A 234 -7.24 0.85 10.98
N ARG A 235 -8.57 0.77 11.16
CA ARG A 235 -9.57 1.25 10.18
C ARG A 235 -9.43 2.73 9.83
N ILE A 236 -8.78 3.54 10.66
CA ILE A 236 -8.43 4.93 10.35
C ILE A 236 -7.62 5.05 9.05
N LEU A 237 -6.79 4.07 8.73
CA LEU A 237 -6.01 4.02 7.49
C LEU A 237 -6.88 3.87 6.23
N ASN A 238 -8.17 3.53 6.36
CA ASN A 238 -9.15 3.52 5.26
C ASN A 238 -9.73 4.93 4.97
N LEU A 239 -9.15 6.00 5.53
CA LEU A 239 -9.53 7.36 5.19
C LEU A 239 -9.47 7.59 3.67
N GLY A 240 -10.54 8.10 3.09
CA GLY A 240 -10.68 8.29 1.64
C GLY A 240 -11.07 7.03 0.85
N HIS A 241 -10.86 5.83 1.39
CA HIS A 241 -11.05 4.58 0.64
C HIS A 241 -12.51 4.25 0.33
N THR A 242 -13.46 4.63 1.19
CA THR A 242 -14.89 4.34 0.96
C THR A 242 -15.38 4.93 -0.36
N PHE A 243 -15.13 6.23 -0.59
CA PHE A 243 -15.44 6.84 -1.88
C PHE A 243 -14.39 6.52 -2.95
N GLY A 244 -13.11 6.39 -2.56
CA GLY A 244 -12.01 6.06 -3.47
C GLY A 244 -12.23 4.78 -4.25
N HIS A 245 -12.57 3.67 -3.58
CA HIS A 245 -12.86 2.39 -4.24
C HIS A 245 -14.04 2.48 -5.20
N VAL A 246 -15.07 3.25 -4.83
CA VAL A 246 -16.21 3.52 -5.69
C VAL A 246 -15.79 4.26 -6.95
N PHE A 247 -14.95 5.31 -6.81
CA PHE A 247 -14.43 6.09 -7.94
C PHE A 247 -13.48 5.28 -8.82
N GLU A 248 -12.62 4.45 -8.21
CA GLU A 248 -11.73 3.53 -8.94
C GLU A 248 -12.54 2.59 -9.84
N ALA A 249 -13.57 1.95 -9.30
CA ALA A 249 -14.45 1.06 -10.05
C ALA A 249 -15.31 1.80 -11.08
N ALA A 250 -15.92 2.95 -10.72
CA ALA A 250 -16.72 3.77 -11.63
C ALA A 250 -15.89 4.31 -12.80
N SER A 251 -14.59 4.55 -12.58
CA SER A 251 -13.64 4.95 -13.63
C SER A 251 -13.24 3.80 -14.56
N ARG A 252 -13.73 2.59 -14.32
CA ARG A 252 -13.27 1.34 -14.97
C ARG A 252 -11.75 1.17 -14.83
N PHE A 253 -11.21 1.47 -13.65
CA PHE A 253 -9.79 1.41 -13.31
C PHE A 253 -8.88 2.32 -14.16
N SER A 254 -9.43 3.35 -14.80
CA SER A 254 -8.64 4.40 -15.46
C SER A 254 -7.93 5.30 -14.44
N LEU A 255 -8.51 5.49 -13.25
CA LEU A 255 -7.82 6.04 -12.07
C LEU A 255 -6.88 4.96 -11.50
N SER A 256 -5.69 5.35 -11.11
CA SER A 256 -4.87 4.52 -10.22
C SER A 256 -5.47 4.52 -8.82
N HIS A 257 -5.12 3.50 -8.01
CA HIS A 257 -5.64 3.38 -6.64
C HIS A 257 -5.45 4.67 -5.83
N GLY A 258 -4.24 5.22 -5.77
CA GLY A 258 -3.99 6.43 -4.99
C GLY A 258 -4.62 7.69 -5.56
N GLU A 259 -4.76 7.82 -6.91
CA GLU A 259 -5.57 8.92 -7.47
C GLU A 259 -7.02 8.83 -6.98
N ALA A 260 -7.59 7.62 -6.97
CA ALA A 260 -8.93 7.38 -6.47
C ALA A 260 -9.05 7.66 -4.97
N VAL A 261 -8.06 7.25 -4.17
CA VAL A 261 -7.99 7.57 -2.73
C VAL A 261 -7.88 9.07 -2.50
N GLY A 262 -7.04 9.78 -3.26
CA GLY A 262 -6.92 11.24 -3.19
C GLY A 262 -8.25 11.95 -3.44
N LEU A 263 -8.97 11.56 -4.49
CA LEU A 263 -10.32 12.07 -4.78
C LEU A 263 -11.31 11.68 -3.68
N GLY A 264 -11.19 10.46 -3.14
CA GLY A 264 -12.01 9.98 -2.03
C GLY A 264 -11.77 10.76 -0.73
N LEU A 265 -10.55 11.25 -0.49
CA LEU A 265 -10.23 12.15 0.64
C LEU A 265 -10.99 13.49 0.50
N ALA A 266 -10.96 14.08 -0.69
CA ALA A 266 -11.69 15.34 -0.97
C ALA A 266 -13.20 15.13 -0.81
N ALA A 267 -13.76 14.04 -1.33
CA ALA A 267 -15.17 13.71 -1.20
C ALA A 267 -15.57 13.43 0.26
N ALA A 268 -14.75 12.70 1.02
CA ALA A 268 -15.01 12.44 2.44
C ALA A 268 -14.97 13.72 3.29
N ALA A 269 -14.07 14.65 2.95
CA ALA A 269 -14.02 15.97 3.60
C ALA A 269 -15.26 16.82 3.26
N ASP A 270 -15.66 16.91 1.97
CA ASP A 270 -16.86 17.66 1.56
C ASP A 270 -18.14 17.08 2.19
N PHE A 271 -18.27 15.75 2.19
CA PHE A 271 -19.37 15.07 2.87
C PHE A 271 -19.37 15.36 4.37
N GLY A 272 -18.20 15.32 5.00
CA GLY A 272 -18.06 15.67 6.42
C GLY A 272 -18.38 17.14 6.72
N GLU A 273 -18.03 18.08 5.82
CA GLU A 273 -18.41 19.51 5.95
C GLU A 273 -19.92 19.70 5.89
N LYS A 274 -20.62 18.98 4.97
CA LYS A 274 -22.08 19.01 4.86
C LYS A 274 -22.78 18.43 6.09
N LEU A 275 -22.18 17.41 6.73
CA LEU A 275 -22.70 16.81 7.97
C LEU A 275 -22.29 17.57 9.24
N GLY A 276 -21.40 18.57 9.15
CA GLY A 276 -20.87 19.30 10.30
C GLY A 276 -19.80 18.56 11.10
N PHE A 277 -19.24 17.48 10.57
CA PHE A 277 -18.17 16.67 11.19
C PHE A 277 -16.78 17.23 10.88
N THR A 278 -16.64 17.87 9.72
CA THR A 278 -15.39 18.41 9.19
C THR A 278 -15.44 19.94 9.25
N LYS A 279 -14.36 20.60 9.66
CA LYS A 279 -14.22 22.05 9.58
C LYS A 279 -14.33 22.51 8.13
N ARG A 280 -15.06 23.61 7.91
CA ARG A 280 -15.19 24.23 6.58
C ARG A 280 -13.82 24.56 5.98
N GLY A 281 -13.64 24.27 4.68
CA GLY A 281 -12.43 24.54 3.92
C GLY A 281 -11.42 23.40 3.92
N ILE A 282 -11.65 22.32 4.64
CA ILE A 282 -10.76 21.15 4.63
C ILE A 282 -10.80 20.43 3.27
N ALA A 283 -11.99 20.28 2.67
CA ALA A 283 -12.12 19.72 1.32
C ALA A 283 -11.33 20.53 0.29
N GLN A 284 -11.43 21.88 0.33
CA GLN A 284 -10.66 22.74 -0.56
C GLN A 284 -9.15 22.65 -0.31
N LYS A 285 -8.72 22.53 0.96
CA LYS A 285 -7.29 22.32 1.29
C LYS A 285 -6.76 21.03 0.69
N ILE A 286 -7.52 19.92 0.76
CA ILE A 286 -7.16 18.64 0.15
C ILE A 286 -7.09 18.77 -1.38
N ILE A 287 -8.08 19.42 -2.01
CA ILE A 287 -8.09 19.68 -3.46
C ILE A 287 -6.84 20.46 -3.87
N SER A 288 -6.47 21.50 -3.12
CA SER A 288 -5.24 22.27 -3.39
C SER A 288 -3.98 21.41 -3.31
N LEU A 289 -3.87 20.55 -2.29
CA LEU A 289 -2.74 19.61 -2.16
C LEU A 289 -2.67 18.62 -3.34
N LEU A 290 -3.82 18.08 -3.76
CA LEU A 290 -3.88 17.19 -4.94
C LEU A 290 -3.39 17.92 -6.19
N HIS A 291 -3.85 19.16 -6.40
CA HIS A 291 -3.45 19.99 -7.52
C HIS A 291 -1.96 20.30 -7.52
N GLU A 292 -1.40 20.71 -6.37
CA GLU A 292 0.02 21.01 -6.19
C GLU A 292 0.92 19.80 -6.54
N GLN A 293 0.41 18.59 -6.32
CA GLN A 293 1.12 17.34 -6.63
C GLN A 293 0.77 16.78 -8.02
N GLY A 294 0.03 17.51 -8.84
CA GLY A 294 -0.31 17.12 -10.21
C GLY A 294 -1.38 16.02 -10.32
N LEU A 295 -2.14 15.75 -9.24
CA LEU A 295 -3.21 14.77 -9.26
C LEU A 295 -4.54 15.39 -9.72
N LYS A 296 -5.48 14.51 -10.09
CA LYS A 296 -6.86 14.92 -10.37
C LYS A 296 -7.51 15.52 -9.11
N THR A 297 -8.33 16.54 -9.31
CA THR A 297 -8.95 17.32 -8.22
C THR A 297 -10.47 17.29 -8.22
N ASN A 298 -11.08 16.80 -9.32
CA ASN A 298 -12.53 16.75 -9.48
C ASN A 298 -13.03 15.31 -9.44
N TYR A 299 -13.80 14.97 -8.42
CA TYR A 299 -14.43 13.65 -8.25
C TYR A 299 -15.86 13.59 -8.81
N ALA A 300 -16.50 14.73 -9.12
CA ALA A 300 -17.88 14.76 -9.62
C ALA A 300 -18.12 13.83 -10.83
N PRO A 301 -17.23 13.70 -11.83
CA PRO A 301 -17.43 12.79 -12.97
C PRO A 301 -17.55 11.31 -12.58
N TYR A 302 -17.11 10.95 -11.37
CA TYR A 302 -17.12 9.56 -10.86
C TYR A 302 -18.30 9.32 -9.90
N CYS A 303 -19.09 10.35 -9.58
CA CYS A 303 -20.33 10.25 -8.81
C CYS A 303 -21.47 9.87 -9.77
N THR A 304 -21.62 8.58 -10.05
CA THR A 304 -22.60 8.03 -11.01
C THR A 304 -23.59 7.13 -10.31
N GLU A 305 -24.68 6.72 -10.99
CA GLU A 305 -25.60 5.71 -10.48
C GLU A 305 -24.86 4.41 -10.14
N THR A 306 -23.92 3.98 -11.01
CA THR A 306 -23.04 2.84 -10.74
C THR A 306 -22.23 3.03 -9.45
N ALA A 307 -21.76 4.26 -9.16
CA ALA A 307 -21.05 4.56 -7.93
C ALA A 307 -21.95 4.37 -6.69
N ALA A 308 -23.20 4.79 -6.77
CA ALA A 308 -24.17 4.60 -5.71
C ALA A 308 -24.50 3.10 -5.49
N GLU A 309 -24.63 2.33 -6.57
CA GLU A 309 -24.81 0.87 -6.50
C GLU A 309 -23.61 0.17 -5.88
N LEU A 310 -22.38 0.55 -6.28
CA LEU A 310 -21.16 -0.01 -5.72
C LEU A 310 -21.04 0.26 -4.21
N LEU A 311 -21.48 1.43 -3.76
CA LEU A 311 -21.50 1.76 -2.34
C LEU A 311 -22.47 0.88 -1.55
N LEU A 312 -23.61 0.49 -2.15
CA LEU A 312 -24.56 -0.46 -1.56
C LEU A 312 -23.97 -1.88 -1.41
N HIS A 313 -23.10 -2.27 -2.34
CA HIS A 313 -22.48 -3.60 -2.36
C HIS A 313 -21.19 -3.68 -1.55
N ASP A 314 -20.65 -2.57 -1.06
CA ASP A 314 -19.49 -2.58 -0.17
C ASP A 314 -19.88 -3.26 1.16
N LYS A 315 -19.41 -4.51 1.35
CA LYS A 315 -19.72 -5.44 2.43
C LYS A 315 -19.38 -4.94 3.84
N LYS A 316 -18.81 -3.74 3.97
CA LYS A 316 -18.49 -3.13 5.28
C LYS A 316 -19.70 -2.49 5.97
N GLY A 317 -20.85 -2.39 5.28
CA GLY A 317 -22.12 -1.93 5.82
C GLY A 317 -23.13 -3.08 5.93
N ASP A 318 -23.90 -3.13 7.02
CA ASP A 318 -25.20 -3.78 6.99
C ASP A 318 -26.18 -2.80 6.31
N ARG A 319 -27.45 -3.25 6.06
CA ARG A 319 -28.46 -2.39 5.43
C ARG A 319 -28.74 -1.08 6.19
N SER A 320 -28.20 -0.91 7.40
CA SER A 320 -28.46 0.23 8.31
C SER A 320 -27.41 1.33 8.26
N GLY A 321 -26.22 1.09 7.70
CA GLY A 321 -25.20 2.14 7.62
C GLY A 321 -23.81 1.66 7.26
N ILE A 322 -22.93 2.62 7.01
CA ILE A 322 -21.54 2.44 6.59
C ILE A 322 -20.61 3.09 7.62
N ASP A 323 -19.61 2.33 8.09
CA ASP A 323 -18.55 2.89 8.93
C ASP A 323 -17.54 3.63 8.03
N MET A 324 -17.47 4.95 8.18
CA MET A 324 -16.57 5.81 7.40
C MET A 324 -15.59 6.53 8.30
N VAL A 325 -14.41 6.84 7.74
CA VAL A 325 -13.43 7.70 8.41
C VAL A 325 -13.64 9.14 7.97
N PHE A 326 -13.81 10.03 8.94
CA PHE A 326 -14.00 11.46 8.75
C PHE A 326 -12.79 12.26 9.24
N ILE A 327 -12.64 13.44 8.68
CA ILE A 327 -11.58 14.39 8.97
C ILE A 327 -12.21 15.53 9.78
N LYS A 328 -11.88 15.65 11.07
CA LYS A 328 -12.29 16.85 11.80
C LYS A 328 -11.46 18.05 11.34
N GLU A 329 -10.16 17.88 11.29
CA GLU A 329 -9.13 18.77 10.77
C GLU A 329 -7.86 17.95 10.49
N PHE A 330 -6.86 18.51 9.82
CA PHE A 330 -5.58 17.84 9.63
C PHE A 330 -4.96 17.45 10.98
N GLY A 331 -4.49 16.21 11.07
CA GLY A 331 -4.01 15.62 12.33
C GLY A 331 -5.10 15.08 13.25
N HIS A 332 -6.37 15.23 12.90
CA HIS A 332 -7.48 14.73 13.71
C HIS A 332 -8.55 14.07 12.84
N VAL A 333 -8.54 12.76 12.83
CA VAL A 333 -9.46 11.89 12.08
C VAL A 333 -10.17 10.92 13.03
N PHE A 334 -11.36 10.46 12.66
CA PHE A 334 -12.17 9.57 13.50
C PHE A 334 -13.12 8.73 12.65
N THR A 335 -13.53 7.60 13.17
CA THR A 335 -14.53 6.73 12.51
C THR A 335 -15.93 7.10 13.00
N HIS A 336 -16.87 7.20 12.08
CA HIS A 336 -18.28 7.42 12.40
C HIS A 336 -19.18 6.64 11.44
N ARG A 337 -20.30 6.13 11.99
CA ARG A 337 -21.30 5.41 11.20
C ARG A 337 -22.32 6.39 10.63
N VAL A 338 -22.51 6.34 9.32
CA VAL A 338 -23.51 7.15 8.60
C VAL A 338 -24.51 6.24 7.91
N SER A 339 -25.73 6.74 7.65
CA SER A 339 -26.68 5.96 6.87
C SER A 339 -26.21 5.82 5.43
N THR A 340 -26.46 4.66 4.84
CA THR A 340 -26.14 4.38 3.43
C THR A 340 -26.87 5.36 2.51
N GLU A 341 -28.11 5.70 2.83
CA GLU A 341 -28.93 6.66 2.07
C GLU A 341 -28.29 8.06 2.05
N SER A 342 -27.70 8.50 3.18
CA SER A 342 -27.02 9.81 3.26
C SER A 342 -25.77 9.84 2.36
N ALA A 343 -24.98 8.79 2.34
CA ALA A 343 -23.79 8.69 1.49
C ALA A 343 -24.17 8.62 -0.01
N ILE A 344 -25.21 7.87 -0.35
CA ILE A 344 -25.76 7.80 -1.72
C ILE A 344 -26.32 9.17 -2.15
N ALA A 345 -27.10 9.83 -1.29
CA ALA A 345 -27.63 11.17 -1.58
C ALA A 345 -26.51 12.18 -1.83
N PHE A 346 -25.40 12.07 -1.10
CA PHE A 346 -24.20 12.87 -1.35
C PHE A 346 -23.64 12.61 -2.75
N LEU A 347 -23.41 11.36 -3.15
CA LEU A 347 -22.92 11.03 -4.51
C LEU A 347 -23.89 11.55 -5.58
N ASN A 348 -25.19 11.31 -5.43
CA ASN A 348 -26.21 11.73 -6.38
C ASN A 348 -26.34 13.24 -6.52
N SER A 349 -25.89 14.04 -5.52
CA SER A 349 -25.88 15.50 -5.61
C SER A 349 -24.93 16.06 -6.68
N PHE A 350 -24.03 15.23 -7.21
CA PHE A 350 -23.09 15.55 -8.30
C PHE A 350 -23.46 14.89 -9.62
N CYS A 351 -24.47 14.00 -9.66
CA CYS A 351 -24.97 13.45 -10.92
C CYS A 351 -25.64 14.60 -11.72
N VAL A 352 -25.08 14.89 -12.89
CA VAL A 352 -25.73 15.77 -13.86
C VAL A 352 -26.71 14.90 -14.62
N PHE A 353 -28.04 15.14 -14.41
CA PHE A 353 -29.10 14.49 -15.18
C PHE A 353 -29.13 15.01 -16.62
#